data_04069fb2dec7331001e574570c3ee70b
#
_entry.id   04069fb2dec7331001e574570c3ee70b
#
_cell.length_a   1.000
_cell.length_b   1.000
_cell.length_c   1.000
_cell.angle_alpha   90.00
_cell.angle_beta   90.00
_cell.angle_gamma   90.00
#
_symmetry.space_group_name_H-M   'P 1'
#
loop_
_entity.id
_entity.type
_entity.pdbx_description
1 polymer ?
#
loop_
_entity_poly.entity_id
_entity_poly.type
_entity_poly.pdbx_seq_one_letter_code
_entity_poly.pdbx_strand_id
1 'polypeptide(L)'
;VTGELAPADPTVAGMTNPGAAALRLRRLDRLRTASTADAGPASVGLARAPELRRVPDDGWEPEETIAATDDGVTHRTALDSGLAPRGRPAPDAWTLAAALGAEVEQTAAGSVVIAETVLRLPAGFDGLRDLPVPVDPGPPIVCLDTETTGLGTAAGTLPFLVGVGGWEDDRFRVRQLLMPDHPSERALLGVLRALLPEGATLVTYNGRTFDWPLIVARYRMHAQAAPRYGQHLDLLTVARQVWKHRLPDARLASVEEAIAGVIRSDDLPGAAIPDRYFSWLRSGRPDLLVDVVRHNRQDIVSLALLLRVLNDELLPARARWGAGRGPGPSGVDEVVQPGDLAGLGRAYARHRRHDDALGCYEAALERLAPWHGRDLQDRVAADRARVLARMGRKAEAAGAWEAVALDGGPLAALAWIQVAKAREHLDRDPRRALDAAQRAEALAARARLFGMPDRIVERDVGRRLVRLRRLLATHDEKARLARPLRSIA
;
A
#
# COMPACT_ATOMS: atom_id res chain seq x y z
N VAL A 1 5.11 -15.51 -62.18
CA VAL A 1 5.06 -16.64 -61.27
C VAL A 1 4.83 -16.11 -59.89
N THR A 2 3.62 -16.29 -59.49
CA THR A 2 2.98 -15.88 -58.21
C THR A 2 3.55 -16.70 -57.06
N GLY A 3 4.00 -16.01 -56.01
CA GLY A 3 4.34 -16.59 -54.70
C GLY A 3 3.36 -16.04 -53.64
N GLU A 4 2.48 -16.92 -53.17
CA GLU A 4 1.52 -16.66 -52.08
C GLU A 4 2.24 -16.45 -50.74
N LEU A 5 1.86 -15.39 -50.08
CA LEU A 5 2.17 -15.13 -48.65
C LEU A 5 1.15 -15.90 -47.78
N ALA A 6 1.65 -16.75 -46.92
CA ALA A 6 0.89 -17.45 -45.90
C ALA A 6 0.42 -16.48 -44.81
N PRO A 7 -0.78 -16.70 -44.20
CA PRO A 7 -1.33 -15.81 -43.19
C PRO A 7 -0.64 -15.98 -41.83
N ALA A 8 -0.43 -14.85 -41.15
CA ALA A 8 0.10 -14.76 -39.80
C ALA A 8 -0.89 -15.33 -38.78
N ASP A 9 -0.36 -16.06 -37.81
CA ASP A 9 -1.05 -16.71 -36.68
C ASP A 9 -1.54 -15.65 -35.67
N PRO A 10 -2.84 -15.61 -35.32
CA PRO A 10 -3.37 -14.65 -34.33
C PRO A 10 -3.53 -15.29 -32.95
N THR A 11 -2.42 -15.56 -32.24
CA THR A 11 -2.50 -16.03 -30.86
C THR A 11 -1.50 -15.34 -29.94
N VAL A 12 -1.77 -14.08 -29.59
CA VAL A 12 -1.45 -13.52 -28.26
C VAL A 12 -2.52 -12.48 -27.89
N ALA A 13 -3.74 -12.95 -27.62
CA ALA A 13 -4.71 -12.14 -26.91
C ALA A 13 -4.53 -12.38 -25.40
N GLY A 14 -4.20 -11.31 -24.66
CA GLY A 14 -4.05 -11.34 -23.21
C GLY A 14 -5.30 -11.92 -22.54
N MET A 15 -5.17 -13.05 -21.89
CA MET A 15 -6.21 -13.68 -21.08
C MET A 15 -6.38 -12.86 -19.79
N THR A 16 -7.30 -11.89 -19.81
CA THR A 16 -7.88 -11.32 -18.58
C THR A 16 -8.76 -12.40 -17.96
N ASN A 17 -8.50 -12.74 -16.69
CA ASN A 17 -9.31 -13.73 -15.97
C ASN A 17 -10.75 -13.24 -15.85
N PRO A 18 -11.74 -13.85 -16.54
CA PRO A 18 -13.14 -13.41 -16.51
C PRO A 18 -13.81 -13.53 -15.12
N GLY A 19 -13.26 -14.39 -14.25
CA GLY A 19 -13.73 -14.57 -12.88
C GLY A 19 -13.47 -13.32 -12.00
N ALA A 20 -12.33 -12.67 -12.14
CA ALA A 20 -12.00 -11.47 -11.36
C ALA A 20 -12.91 -10.28 -11.71
N ALA A 21 -13.31 -10.15 -12.97
CA ALA A 21 -14.25 -9.10 -13.40
C ALA A 21 -15.68 -9.36 -12.86
N ALA A 22 -16.14 -10.63 -12.89
CA ALA A 22 -17.44 -11.03 -12.37
C ALA A 22 -17.54 -10.86 -10.84
N LEU A 23 -16.45 -11.11 -10.09
CA LEU A 23 -16.39 -10.89 -8.65
C LEU A 23 -16.37 -9.41 -8.28
N ARG A 24 -15.65 -8.59 -9.06
CA ARG A 24 -15.68 -7.12 -8.91
C ARG A 24 -17.09 -6.58 -9.09
N LEU A 25 -17.84 -7.07 -10.10
CA LEU A 25 -19.24 -6.69 -10.33
C LEU A 25 -20.16 -7.13 -9.17
N ARG A 26 -20.04 -8.36 -8.66
CA ARG A 26 -20.80 -8.86 -7.50
C ARG A 26 -20.48 -8.12 -6.21
N ARG A 27 -19.25 -7.62 -6.06
CA ARG A 27 -18.83 -6.80 -4.91
C ARG A 27 -19.41 -5.40 -5.01
N LEU A 28 -19.36 -4.78 -6.19
CA LEU A 28 -20.01 -3.49 -6.47
C LEU A 28 -21.52 -3.57 -6.26
N ASP A 29 -22.16 -4.66 -6.64
CA ASP A 29 -23.60 -4.86 -6.39
C ASP A 29 -23.92 -5.00 -4.89
N ARG A 30 -23.09 -5.69 -4.10
CA ARG A 30 -23.25 -5.76 -2.64
C ARG A 30 -23.05 -4.41 -1.97
N LEU A 31 -22.10 -3.61 -2.44
CA LEU A 31 -21.86 -2.25 -1.94
C LEU A 31 -22.94 -1.27 -2.41
N ARG A 32 -23.46 -1.42 -3.65
CA ARG A 32 -24.60 -0.66 -4.17
C ARG A 32 -25.89 -0.99 -3.44
N THR A 33 -26.21 -2.26 -3.21
CA THR A 33 -27.39 -2.65 -2.43
C THR A 33 -27.32 -2.19 -0.98
N ALA A 34 -26.11 -2.02 -0.41
CA ALA A 34 -25.92 -1.40 0.88
C ALA A 34 -26.09 0.13 0.86
N SER A 35 -25.78 0.79 -0.28
CA SER A 35 -25.84 2.26 -0.42
C SER A 35 -27.17 2.79 -0.96
N THR A 36 -27.95 2.00 -1.73
CA THR A 36 -29.14 2.48 -2.45
C THR A 36 -30.45 2.44 -1.67
N ALA A 37 -30.43 2.13 -0.38
CA ALA A 37 -31.67 2.12 0.39
C ALA A 37 -32.21 3.54 0.71
N ASP A 38 -31.44 4.63 0.43
CA ASP A 38 -31.88 6.00 0.77
C ASP A 38 -31.47 7.12 -0.23
N ALA A 39 -31.07 6.80 -1.44
CA ALA A 39 -30.77 7.84 -2.45
C ALA A 39 -31.49 7.54 -3.77
N GLY A 40 -32.28 8.48 -4.24
CA GLY A 40 -32.98 8.41 -5.52
C GLY A 40 -32.01 8.28 -6.72
N PRO A 41 -32.50 7.90 -7.91
CA PRO A 41 -31.65 7.37 -8.97
C PRO A 41 -30.84 8.46 -9.69
N ALA A 42 -29.51 8.42 -9.53
CA ALA A 42 -28.60 9.08 -10.44
C ALA A 42 -27.96 8.02 -11.36
N SER A 43 -28.23 8.14 -12.65
CA SER A 43 -27.71 7.26 -13.70
C SER A 43 -26.19 7.40 -13.85
N VAL A 44 -25.47 6.28 -13.72
CA VAL A 44 -24.03 6.21 -13.94
C VAL A 44 -23.75 5.49 -15.26
N GLY A 45 -23.23 6.21 -16.24
CA GLY A 45 -22.75 5.69 -17.51
C GLY A 45 -21.43 4.94 -17.33
N LEU A 46 -21.37 3.72 -17.90
CA LEU A 46 -20.18 2.86 -17.90
C LEU A 46 -19.23 3.30 -19.05
N ALA A 47 -18.05 3.82 -18.68
CA ALA A 47 -16.96 4.01 -19.64
C ALA A 47 -15.98 2.80 -19.58
N ARG A 48 -15.54 2.36 -20.76
CA ARG A 48 -14.59 1.26 -20.96
C ARG A 48 -13.20 1.61 -20.41
N ALA A 49 -12.59 0.67 -19.69
CA ALA A 49 -11.23 0.78 -19.15
C ALA A 49 -10.16 0.72 -20.26
N PRO A 50 -9.08 1.50 -20.17
CA PRO A 50 -7.90 1.36 -21.03
C PRO A 50 -7.00 0.21 -20.60
N GLU A 51 -6.35 -0.44 -21.58
CA GLU A 51 -5.40 -1.53 -21.39
C GLU A 51 -4.16 -1.08 -20.57
N LEU A 52 -3.88 -1.81 -19.51
CA LEU A 52 -2.74 -1.55 -18.62
C LEU A 52 -1.43 -2.05 -19.26
N ARG A 53 -0.51 -1.13 -19.59
CA ARG A 53 0.89 -1.43 -19.91
C ARG A 53 1.60 -1.91 -18.63
N ARG A 54 2.32 -3.04 -18.74
CA ARG A 54 3.25 -3.51 -17.70
C ARG A 54 4.43 -2.53 -17.61
N VAL A 55 4.69 -2.04 -16.40
CA VAL A 55 5.89 -1.27 -16.06
C VAL A 55 6.94 -2.24 -15.50
N PRO A 56 8.22 -2.14 -15.92
CA PRO A 56 9.32 -2.93 -15.36
C PRO A 56 9.53 -2.65 -13.87
N ASP A 57 9.94 -3.67 -13.14
CA ASP A 57 10.06 -3.71 -11.67
C ASP A 57 11.38 -3.09 -11.14
N ASP A 58 11.96 -2.15 -11.86
CA ASP A 58 13.23 -1.52 -11.52
C ASP A 58 13.02 -0.10 -10.99
N GLY A 59 13.27 0.06 -9.70
CA GLY A 59 13.61 1.36 -9.14
C GLY A 59 12.43 2.26 -8.78
N TRP A 60 11.55 1.80 -7.92
CA TRP A 60 10.82 2.76 -7.11
C TRP A 60 11.71 3.18 -5.93
N GLU A 61 12.61 4.11 -6.20
CA GLU A 61 13.21 4.95 -5.18
C GLU A 61 12.11 5.79 -4.53
N PRO A 62 12.13 6.03 -3.21
CA PRO A 62 11.24 7.02 -2.65
C PRO A 62 11.51 8.31 -3.44
N GLU A 63 10.47 8.89 -4.07
CA GLU A 63 10.56 10.28 -4.49
C GLU A 63 11.04 11.02 -3.26
N GLU A 64 12.28 11.46 -3.31
CA GLU A 64 12.79 12.50 -2.45
C GLU A 64 11.72 13.58 -2.49
N THR A 65 11.30 14.02 -1.34
CA THR A 65 10.56 15.25 -1.16
C THR A 65 11.14 16.22 -2.19
N ILE A 66 10.36 16.57 -3.20
CA ILE A 66 10.78 17.59 -4.16
C ILE A 66 11.07 18.78 -3.30
N ALA A 67 12.34 18.99 -3.01
CA ALA A 67 12.83 20.23 -2.48
C ALA A 67 12.36 21.25 -3.52
N ALA A 68 11.47 22.14 -3.11
CA ALA A 68 11.06 23.24 -3.93
C ALA A 68 12.32 23.88 -4.49
N THR A 69 12.60 23.68 -5.76
CA THR A 69 13.58 24.50 -6.47
C THR A 69 13.01 25.90 -6.36
N ASP A 70 13.77 26.72 -5.67
CA ASP A 70 13.56 28.14 -5.49
C ASP A 70 13.81 28.83 -6.88
N ASP A 71 12.87 28.61 -7.79
CA ASP A 71 12.75 29.43 -8.97
C ASP A 71 12.00 30.68 -8.53
N GLY A 72 12.80 31.73 -8.34
CA GLY A 72 12.45 33.06 -7.85
C GLY A 72 11.23 33.76 -8.50
N VAL A 73 10.05 33.16 -8.34
CA VAL A 73 8.78 33.84 -8.45
C VAL A 73 8.47 34.39 -7.06
N THR A 74 8.93 35.58 -6.82
CA THR A 74 8.47 36.40 -5.71
C THR A 74 6.96 36.57 -5.83
N HIS A 75 6.19 35.65 -5.25
CA HIS A 75 4.82 35.96 -4.85
C HIS A 75 4.92 37.04 -3.77
N ARG A 76 4.85 38.27 -4.21
CA ARG A 76 4.49 39.40 -3.33
C ARG A 76 3.17 39.01 -2.67
N THR A 77 3.24 38.59 -1.42
CA THR A 77 2.11 38.68 -0.50
C THR A 77 1.77 40.14 -0.37
N ALA A 78 0.96 40.64 -1.28
CA ALA A 78 0.21 41.84 -1.07
C ALA A 78 -0.79 41.49 0.04
N LEU A 79 -0.43 41.82 1.28
CA LEU A 79 -1.40 42.20 2.29
C LEU A 79 -2.06 43.47 1.77
N ASP A 80 -2.90 43.29 0.74
CA ASP A 80 -3.78 44.35 0.28
C ASP A 80 -4.94 44.40 1.26
N SER A 81 -4.85 45.34 2.19
CA SER A 81 -5.94 45.85 3.01
C SER A 81 -6.94 46.61 2.12
N GLY A 82 -7.31 46.02 0.99
CA GLY A 82 -8.31 46.52 0.05
C GLY A 82 -9.70 46.14 0.55
N LEU A 83 -10.44 47.13 0.98
CA LEU A 83 -11.89 47.10 1.11
C LEU A 83 -12.52 46.27 0.01
N ALA A 84 -13.21 45.19 0.37
CA ALA A 84 -13.98 44.39 -0.56
C ALA A 84 -14.87 45.30 -1.39
N PRO A 85 -14.95 45.13 -2.75
CA PRO A 85 -15.79 45.93 -3.57
C PRO A 85 -17.24 45.83 -3.08
N ARG A 86 -17.81 46.98 -2.81
CA ARG A 86 -19.22 47.10 -2.34
C ARG A 86 -20.13 46.36 -3.32
N GLY A 87 -20.75 45.25 -2.88
CA GLY A 87 -21.75 44.49 -3.64
C GLY A 87 -21.49 43.00 -3.86
N ARG A 88 -20.37 42.42 -3.40
CA ARG A 88 -20.20 40.97 -3.43
C ARG A 88 -20.67 40.34 -2.12
N PRO A 89 -21.45 39.24 -2.17
CA PRO A 89 -21.79 38.50 -0.96
C PRO A 89 -20.51 38.03 -0.27
N ALA A 90 -20.37 38.35 1.02
CA ALA A 90 -19.32 37.79 1.86
C ALA A 90 -19.54 36.28 2.01
N PRO A 91 -18.49 35.47 2.24
CA PRO A 91 -18.64 34.08 2.61
C PRO A 91 -19.60 33.97 3.82
N ASP A 92 -20.69 33.22 3.64
CA ASP A 92 -21.70 33.03 4.67
C ASP A 92 -21.92 31.55 4.96
N ALA A 93 -21.77 31.17 6.23
CA ALA A 93 -21.90 29.79 6.67
C ALA A 93 -23.26 29.17 6.35
N TRP A 94 -24.35 29.97 6.45
CA TRP A 94 -25.70 29.47 6.21
C TRP A 94 -25.97 29.24 4.71
N THR A 95 -25.48 30.12 3.85
CA THR A 95 -25.53 29.96 2.40
C THR A 95 -24.75 28.72 1.97
N LEU A 96 -23.57 28.49 2.57
CA LEU A 96 -22.75 27.32 2.31
C LEU A 96 -23.44 26.03 2.78
N ALA A 97 -23.97 26.03 3.99
CA ALA A 97 -24.70 24.90 4.56
C ALA A 97 -25.92 24.51 3.71
N ALA A 98 -26.70 25.50 3.27
CA ALA A 98 -27.87 25.27 2.41
C ALA A 98 -27.48 24.61 1.08
N ALA A 99 -26.39 25.04 0.45
CA ALA A 99 -25.90 24.46 -0.80
C ALA A 99 -25.36 23.02 -0.66
N LEU A 100 -24.85 22.67 0.53
CA LEU A 100 -24.29 21.35 0.83
C LEU A 100 -25.31 20.39 1.48
N GLY A 101 -26.52 20.84 1.81
CA GLY A 101 -27.47 20.09 2.62
C GLY A 101 -26.90 19.80 4.04
N ALA A 102 -26.18 20.76 4.59
CA ALA A 102 -25.42 20.65 5.82
C ALA A 102 -26.02 21.52 6.92
N GLU A 103 -25.55 21.35 8.16
CA GLU A 103 -25.94 22.14 9.31
C GLU A 103 -24.84 23.16 9.67
N VAL A 104 -25.22 24.24 10.39
CA VAL A 104 -24.27 25.21 10.91
C VAL A 104 -24.21 25.09 12.42
N GLU A 105 -23.06 24.70 12.94
CA GLU A 105 -22.78 24.76 14.37
C GLU A 105 -22.19 26.13 14.74
N GLN A 106 -22.89 26.86 15.56
CA GLN A 106 -22.46 28.15 16.10
C GLN A 106 -21.74 27.95 17.41
N THR A 107 -20.51 28.44 17.52
CA THR A 107 -19.72 28.42 18.74
C THR A 107 -19.33 29.85 19.14
N ALA A 108 -18.85 30.04 20.37
CA ALA A 108 -18.26 31.31 20.78
C ALA A 108 -17.01 31.71 19.97
N ALA A 109 -16.42 30.79 19.22
CA ALA A 109 -15.20 30.99 18.46
C ALA A 109 -15.43 31.12 16.94
N GLY A 110 -16.67 31.05 16.47
CA GLY A 110 -17.04 31.11 15.06
C GLY A 110 -18.04 30.01 14.66
N SER A 111 -18.27 29.90 13.36
CA SER A 111 -19.22 28.96 12.76
C SER A 111 -18.49 27.79 12.09
N VAL A 112 -19.06 26.59 12.17
CA VAL A 112 -18.60 25.41 11.41
C VAL A 112 -19.77 24.86 10.62
N VAL A 113 -19.56 24.61 9.33
CA VAL A 113 -20.54 23.91 8.50
C VAL A 113 -20.27 22.41 8.60
N ILE A 114 -21.28 21.62 8.98
CA ILE A 114 -21.16 20.18 9.21
C ILE A 114 -22.05 19.45 8.21
N ALA A 115 -21.42 18.82 7.22
CA ALA A 115 -22.10 17.90 6.32
C ALA A 115 -22.02 16.47 6.89
N GLU A 116 -23.15 15.78 6.90
CA GLU A 116 -23.22 14.41 7.41
C GLU A 116 -23.71 13.44 6.34
N THR A 117 -23.09 12.25 6.31
CA THR A 117 -23.51 11.13 5.46
C THR A 117 -23.44 9.84 6.27
N VAL A 118 -24.47 9.01 6.16
CA VAL A 118 -24.54 7.72 6.85
C VAL A 118 -24.60 6.60 5.83
N LEU A 119 -23.73 5.62 5.98
CA LEU A 119 -23.63 4.45 5.12
C LEU A 119 -23.84 3.18 5.93
N ARG A 120 -24.39 2.13 5.31
CA ARG A 120 -24.44 0.80 5.94
C ARG A 120 -23.14 0.06 5.68
N LEU A 121 -22.22 0.13 6.63
CA LEU A 121 -20.98 -0.64 6.62
C LEU A 121 -20.86 -1.36 7.96
N PRO A 122 -20.73 -2.70 7.95
CA PRO A 122 -20.64 -3.46 9.20
C PRO A 122 -19.44 -3.00 10.05
N ALA A 123 -19.63 -2.91 11.35
CA ALA A 123 -18.58 -2.80 12.34
C ALA A 123 -17.91 -4.17 12.58
N GLY A 124 -16.86 -4.18 13.39
CA GLY A 124 -16.12 -5.38 13.76
C GLY A 124 -14.82 -5.53 12.97
N PHE A 125 -13.70 -5.40 13.69
CA PHE A 125 -12.36 -5.34 13.12
C PHE A 125 -11.39 -6.23 13.90
N ASP A 126 -11.84 -7.37 14.42
CA ASP A 126 -11.04 -8.28 15.24
C ASP A 126 -9.79 -8.78 14.52
N GLY A 127 -9.86 -8.92 13.20
CA GLY A 127 -8.73 -9.33 12.38
C GLY A 127 -7.55 -8.36 12.41
N LEU A 128 -7.75 -7.09 12.76
CA LEU A 128 -6.67 -6.10 12.83
C LEU A 128 -5.61 -6.42 13.90
N ARG A 129 -5.94 -7.25 14.90
CA ARG A 129 -4.97 -7.79 15.87
C ARG A 129 -3.88 -8.63 15.21
N ASP A 130 -4.20 -9.17 14.05
CA ASP A 130 -3.28 -10.01 13.27
C ASP A 130 -2.38 -9.22 12.32
N LEU A 131 -2.50 -7.91 12.22
CA LEU A 131 -1.59 -7.10 11.43
C LEU A 131 -0.13 -7.27 11.88
N PRO A 132 0.87 -7.05 11.00
CA PRO A 132 2.29 -7.08 11.34
C PRO A 132 2.63 -6.19 12.54
N VAL A 133 2.01 -5.01 12.61
CA VAL A 133 1.89 -4.19 13.81
C VAL A 133 0.43 -4.31 14.27
N PRO A 134 0.16 -5.06 15.35
CA PRO A 134 -1.20 -5.30 15.81
C PRO A 134 -1.94 -3.99 16.14
N VAL A 135 -3.20 -3.93 15.76
CA VAL A 135 -4.11 -2.84 16.12
C VAL A 135 -5.19 -3.43 17.03
N ASP A 136 -5.35 -2.84 18.21
CA ASP A 136 -6.45 -3.21 19.11
C ASP A 136 -7.78 -2.66 18.55
N PRO A 137 -8.76 -3.52 18.23
CA PRO A 137 -10.06 -3.09 17.73
C PRO A 137 -11.04 -2.66 18.86
N GLY A 138 -10.64 -2.76 20.13
CA GLY A 138 -11.50 -2.38 21.27
C GLY A 138 -11.83 -0.88 21.34
N PRO A 139 -10.85 0.03 21.18
CA PRO A 139 -11.13 1.47 21.07
C PRO A 139 -11.89 1.81 19.78
N PRO A 140 -12.69 2.91 19.79
CA PRO A 140 -13.35 3.39 18.58
C PRO A 140 -12.36 3.60 17.43
N ILE A 141 -12.71 3.14 16.23
CA ILE A 141 -11.94 3.35 15.01
C ILE A 141 -12.47 4.59 14.30
N VAL A 142 -11.56 5.52 13.99
CA VAL A 142 -11.89 6.80 13.34
C VAL A 142 -11.06 6.96 12.08
N CYS A 143 -11.71 7.01 10.93
CA CYS A 143 -11.11 7.42 9.65
C CYS A 143 -11.01 8.94 9.62
N LEU A 144 -9.86 9.49 9.21
CA LEU A 144 -9.63 10.93 9.16
C LEU A 144 -8.86 11.30 7.89
N ASP A 145 -9.31 12.37 7.25
CA ASP A 145 -8.68 12.98 6.09
C ASP A 145 -8.91 14.49 6.09
N THR A 146 -8.01 15.30 5.47
CA THR A 146 -8.10 16.75 5.46
C THR A 146 -7.89 17.37 4.10
N GLU A 147 -8.67 18.43 3.80
CA GLU A 147 -8.37 19.34 2.70
C GLU A 147 -7.75 20.62 3.22
N THR A 148 -6.70 21.06 2.58
CA THR A 148 -5.83 22.11 3.09
C THR A 148 -5.65 23.26 2.09
N THR A 149 -5.26 24.43 2.57
CA THR A 149 -4.99 25.61 1.74
C THR A 149 -3.64 25.54 1.00
N GLY A 150 -2.87 24.46 1.16
CA GLY A 150 -1.58 24.25 0.50
C GLY A 150 -1.05 22.85 0.73
N LEU A 151 -0.02 22.45 -0.02
CA LEU A 151 0.53 21.10 -0.03
C LEU A 151 1.58 20.84 1.09
N GLY A 152 1.92 21.83 1.89
CA GLY A 152 2.94 21.72 2.93
C GLY A 152 2.36 21.70 4.33
N THR A 153 3.16 21.24 5.31
CA THR A 153 2.85 21.33 6.74
C THR A 153 3.33 22.67 7.35
N ALA A 154 3.62 23.66 6.51
CA ALA A 154 4.09 24.98 6.94
C ALA A 154 3.02 25.72 7.75
N ALA A 155 3.46 26.62 8.63
CA ALA A 155 2.58 27.37 9.55
C ALA A 155 1.45 28.16 8.87
N GLY A 156 1.57 28.45 7.56
CA GLY A 156 0.54 29.11 6.76
C GLY A 156 -0.52 28.18 6.14
N THR A 157 -0.34 26.86 6.24
CA THR A 157 -1.33 25.90 5.74
C THR A 157 -2.44 25.68 6.77
N LEU A 158 -3.69 25.75 6.30
CA LEU A 158 -4.89 25.57 7.13
C LEU A 158 -5.67 24.34 6.65
N PRO A 159 -6.09 23.44 7.53
CA PRO A 159 -7.09 22.41 7.19
C PRO A 159 -8.47 23.09 7.21
N PHE A 160 -8.96 23.45 6.05
CA PHE A 160 -10.27 24.14 5.94
C PHE A 160 -11.45 23.16 5.89
N LEU A 161 -11.19 21.90 5.57
CA LEU A 161 -12.15 20.81 5.63
C LEU A 161 -11.49 19.61 6.33
N VAL A 162 -12.16 19.09 7.34
CA VAL A 162 -11.72 17.89 8.06
C VAL A 162 -12.85 16.86 8.01
N GLY A 163 -12.60 15.76 7.30
CA GLY A 163 -13.48 14.60 7.28
C GLY A 163 -13.18 13.65 8.43
N VAL A 164 -14.22 13.22 9.13
CA VAL A 164 -14.15 12.24 10.22
C VAL A 164 -15.20 11.17 9.98
N GLY A 165 -14.77 9.92 9.89
CA GLY A 165 -15.66 8.76 9.72
C GLY A 165 -15.55 7.80 10.89
N GLY A 166 -16.66 7.33 11.43
CA GLY A 166 -16.68 6.38 12.55
C GLY A 166 -17.86 5.44 12.48
N TRP A 167 -17.77 4.32 13.18
CA TRP A 167 -18.85 3.35 13.27
C TRP A 167 -19.72 3.62 14.50
N GLU A 168 -21.02 3.71 14.26
CA GLU A 168 -22.08 3.75 15.26
C GLU A 168 -22.98 2.54 14.94
N ASP A 169 -22.89 1.48 15.72
CA ASP A 169 -23.48 0.18 15.46
C ASP A 169 -23.07 -0.37 14.07
N ASP A 170 -24.02 -0.73 13.20
CA ASP A 170 -23.78 -1.19 11.84
C ASP A 170 -23.76 -0.08 10.78
N ARG A 171 -23.59 1.17 11.23
CA ARG A 171 -23.58 2.34 10.36
C ARG A 171 -22.23 3.03 10.43
N PHE A 172 -21.71 3.39 9.27
CA PHE A 172 -20.55 4.24 9.15
C PHE A 172 -21.01 5.67 8.90
N ARG A 173 -20.74 6.54 9.86
CA ARG A 173 -21.11 7.95 9.80
C ARG A 173 -19.91 8.79 9.44
N VAL A 174 -20.03 9.56 8.36
CA VAL A 174 -19.04 10.54 7.91
C VAL A 174 -19.54 11.92 8.28
N ARG A 175 -18.77 12.66 9.05
CA ARG A 175 -18.97 14.07 9.37
C ARG A 175 -17.84 14.88 8.78
N GLN A 176 -18.18 15.91 8.01
CA GLN A 176 -17.24 16.78 7.34
C GLN A 176 -17.37 18.19 7.93
N LEU A 177 -16.31 18.62 8.59
CA LEU A 177 -16.22 19.91 9.25
C LEU A 177 -15.60 20.91 8.28
N LEU A 178 -16.39 21.83 7.78
CA LEU A 178 -15.95 22.83 6.80
C LEU A 178 -15.90 24.22 7.45
N MET A 179 -14.76 24.85 7.30
CA MET A 179 -14.50 26.20 7.77
C MET A 179 -15.00 27.23 6.74
N PRO A 180 -16.05 28.01 7.04
CA PRO A 180 -16.60 28.96 6.09
C PRO A 180 -15.67 30.14 5.81
N ASP A 181 -14.85 30.52 6.81
CA ASP A 181 -13.86 31.60 6.72
C ASP A 181 -12.68 31.33 7.66
N HIS A 182 -11.56 32.06 7.49
CA HIS A 182 -10.37 31.86 8.29
C HIS A 182 -10.56 32.11 9.81
N PRO A 183 -11.33 33.12 10.26
CA PRO A 183 -11.60 33.32 11.68
C PRO A 183 -12.26 32.13 12.38
N SER A 184 -12.98 31.30 11.66
CA SER A 184 -13.69 30.11 12.18
C SER A 184 -12.78 28.92 12.49
N GLU A 185 -11.47 28.99 12.25
CA GLU A 185 -10.54 27.88 12.51
C GLU A 185 -10.61 27.35 13.95
N ARG A 186 -10.66 28.27 14.91
CA ARG A 186 -10.75 27.89 16.34
C ARG A 186 -12.03 27.13 16.66
N ALA A 187 -13.14 27.48 16.01
CA ALA A 187 -14.39 26.75 16.09
C ALA A 187 -14.28 25.35 15.52
N LEU A 188 -13.73 25.22 14.30
CA LEU A 188 -13.51 23.93 13.66
C LEU A 188 -12.67 23.00 14.53
N LEU A 189 -11.56 23.48 15.09
CA LEU A 189 -10.72 22.68 16.00
C LEU A 189 -11.49 22.27 17.27
N GLY A 190 -12.34 23.13 17.81
CA GLY A 190 -13.20 22.82 18.97
C GLY A 190 -14.17 21.68 18.67
N VAL A 191 -14.87 21.75 17.54
CA VAL A 191 -15.81 20.71 17.09
C VAL A 191 -15.06 19.40 16.80
N LEU A 192 -13.93 19.48 16.11
CA LEU A 192 -13.09 18.29 15.83
C LEU A 192 -12.69 17.57 17.13
N ARG A 193 -12.31 18.31 18.16
CA ARG A 193 -11.98 17.73 19.47
C ARG A 193 -13.16 16.98 20.08
N ALA A 194 -14.37 17.52 19.98
CA ALA A 194 -15.57 16.90 20.52
C ALA A 194 -15.96 15.62 19.78
N LEU A 195 -15.62 15.52 18.47
CA LEU A 195 -15.92 14.37 17.65
C LEU A 195 -14.89 13.23 17.74
N LEU A 196 -13.68 13.51 18.22
CA LEU A 196 -12.62 12.49 18.33
C LEU A 196 -12.64 11.86 19.73
N PRO A 197 -13.08 10.59 19.88
CA PRO A 197 -13.05 9.90 21.16
C PRO A 197 -11.61 9.78 21.68
N GLU A 198 -11.44 9.96 22.99
CA GLU A 198 -10.14 9.78 23.62
C GLU A 198 -9.67 8.33 23.47
N GLY A 199 -8.40 8.15 23.10
CA GLY A 199 -7.83 6.82 22.89
C GLY A 199 -8.28 6.13 21.59
N ALA A 200 -9.03 6.79 20.71
CA ALA A 200 -9.44 6.24 19.43
C ALA A 200 -8.26 5.73 18.60
N THR A 201 -8.50 4.71 17.78
CA THR A 201 -7.59 4.28 16.73
C THR A 201 -7.82 5.12 15.47
N LEU A 202 -6.86 5.97 15.13
CA LEU A 202 -6.91 6.74 13.88
C LEU A 202 -6.56 5.86 12.68
N VAL A 203 -7.34 5.99 11.60
CA VAL A 203 -7.08 5.39 10.29
C VAL A 203 -6.98 6.53 9.28
N THR A 204 -5.85 6.61 8.58
CA THR A 204 -5.58 7.67 7.60
C THR A 204 -4.91 7.11 6.35
N TYR A 205 -4.75 7.95 5.34
CA TYR A 205 -3.89 7.66 4.20
C TYR A 205 -2.80 8.72 4.07
N ASN A 206 -1.56 8.41 4.44
CA ASN A 206 -0.43 9.34 4.61
C ASN A 206 -0.59 10.36 5.76
N GLY A 207 -1.65 10.25 6.54
CA GLY A 207 -1.98 11.25 7.57
C GLY A 207 -1.04 11.25 8.76
N ARG A 208 -0.25 10.19 8.97
CA ARG A 208 0.79 10.16 10.02
C ARG A 208 1.87 11.20 9.77
N THR A 209 2.19 11.48 8.50
CA THR A 209 3.25 12.43 8.11
C THR A 209 2.70 13.77 7.66
N PHE A 210 1.41 13.87 7.33
CA PHE A 210 0.79 15.07 6.78
C PHE A 210 -0.36 15.62 7.65
N ASP A 211 -1.51 14.98 7.66
CA ASP A 211 -2.74 15.51 8.28
C ASP A 211 -2.61 15.73 9.79
N TRP A 212 -2.17 14.70 10.50
CA TRP A 212 -2.11 14.77 11.95
C TRP A 212 -1.09 15.77 12.49
N PRO A 213 0.15 15.83 11.97
CA PRO A 213 1.11 16.89 12.34
C PRO A 213 0.57 18.30 12.08
N LEU A 214 -0.13 18.51 10.96
CA LEU A 214 -0.76 19.78 10.64
C LEU A 214 -1.83 20.13 11.68
N ILE A 215 -2.78 19.23 11.94
CA ILE A 215 -3.82 19.43 12.96
C ILE A 215 -3.20 19.78 14.32
N VAL A 216 -2.18 19.04 14.76
CA VAL A 216 -1.47 19.31 16.03
C VAL A 216 -0.82 20.69 16.03
N ALA A 217 -0.20 21.09 14.92
CA ALA A 217 0.39 22.43 14.80
C ALA A 217 -0.68 23.52 14.94
N ARG A 218 -1.86 23.34 14.31
CA ARG A 218 -2.96 24.31 14.40
C ARG A 218 -3.52 24.45 15.83
N TYR A 219 -3.72 23.33 16.53
CA TYR A 219 -4.09 23.37 17.96
C TYR A 219 -3.10 24.16 18.80
N ARG A 220 -1.78 23.95 18.56
CA ARG A 220 -0.71 24.69 19.27
C ARG A 220 -0.76 26.19 18.98
N MET A 221 -1.00 26.58 17.73
CA MET A 221 -1.11 28.00 17.34
C MET A 221 -2.29 28.70 18.04
N HIS A 222 -3.36 27.96 18.35
CA HIS A 222 -4.49 28.47 19.12
C HIS A 222 -4.35 28.27 20.64
N ALA A 223 -3.15 27.93 21.13
CA ALA A 223 -2.87 27.63 22.54
C ALA A 223 -3.80 26.53 23.11
N GLN A 224 -4.20 25.56 22.28
CA GLN A 224 -5.04 24.43 22.65
C GLN A 224 -4.24 23.13 22.62
N ALA A 225 -4.58 22.17 23.50
CA ALA A 225 -4.03 20.82 23.42
C ALA A 225 -4.72 20.04 22.29
N ALA A 226 -3.98 19.37 21.42
CA ALA A 226 -4.56 18.47 20.43
C ALA A 226 -5.24 17.26 21.09
N PRO A 227 -6.27 16.67 20.47
CA PRO A 227 -6.83 15.39 20.90
C PRO A 227 -5.75 14.31 20.96
N ARG A 228 -5.95 13.33 21.85
CA ARG A 228 -5.05 12.17 21.95
C ARG A 228 -5.71 10.96 21.34
N TYR A 229 -4.99 10.30 20.46
CA TYR A 229 -5.37 8.97 19.94
C TYR A 229 -4.58 7.88 20.66
N GLY A 230 -5.10 6.66 20.64
CA GLY A 230 -4.41 5.47 21.16
C GLY A 230 -3.43 4.89 20.15
N GLN A 231 -3.93 4.57 18.97
CA GLN A 231 -3.17 3.97 17.89
C GLN A 231 -3.38 4.73 16.58
N HIS A 232 -2.45 4.59 15.63
CA HIS A 232 -2.55 5.22 14.31
C HIS A 232 -2.17 4.21 13.22
N LEU A 233 -3.16 3.79 12.46
CA LEU A 233 -3.01 2.93 11.28
C LEU A 233 -3.00 3.80 10.02
N ASP A 234 -1.82 3.97 9.43
CA ASP A 234 -1.66 4.65 8.15
C ASP A 234 -1.68 3.65 7.00
N LEU A 235 -2.78 3.67 6.22
CA LEU A 235 -3.03 2.72 5.15
C LEU A 235 -2.08 2.87 3.95
N LEU A 236 -1.43 4.02 3.77
CA LEU A 236 -0.38 4.17 2.75
C LEU A 236 0.77 3.19 3.00
N THR A 237 1.16 3.01 4.28
CA THR A 237 2.20 2.04 4.65
C THR A 237 1.77 0.62 4.29
N VAL A 238 0.51 0.26 4.56
CA VAL A 238 -0.06 -1.05 4.21
C VAL A 238 -0.09 -1.23 2.70
N ALA A 239 -0.58 -0.24 1.95
CA ALA A 239 -0.66 -0.28 0.49
C ALA A 239 0.72 -0.52 -0.14
N ARG A 240 1.73 0.22 0.30
CA ARG A 240 3.11 0.06 -0.16
C ARG A 240 3.74 -1.29 0.18
N GLN A 241 3.37 -1.89 1.30
CA GLN A 241 3.94 -3.16 1.73
C GLN A 241 3.26 -4.37 1.11
N VAL A 242 1.94 -4.32 1.01
CA VAL A 242 1.12 -5.48 0.65
C VAL A 242 0.79 -5.47 -0.85
N TRP A 243 0.28 -4.36 -1.37
CA TRP A 243 -0.35 -4.30 -2.69
C TRP A 243 0.52 -3.70 -3.79
N LYS A 244 1.75 -3.25 -3.47
CA LYS A 244 2.68 -2.64 -4.44
C LYS A 244 2.78 -3.40 -5.76
N HIS A 245 2.75 -4.74 -5.73
CA HIS A 245 2.96 -5.59 -6.90
C HIS A 245 1.87 -5.45 -7.99
N ARG A 246 0.70 -4.90 -7.64
CA ARG A 246 -0.43 -4.73 -8.56
C ARG A 246 -0.94 -3.28 -8.67
N LEU A 247 -0.21 -2.34 -8.10
CA LEU A 247 -0.55 -0.93 -8.14
C LEU A 247 0.37 -0.17 -9.09
N PRO A 248 -0.17 0.73 -9.93
CA PRO A 248 0.66 1.61 -10.76
C PRO A 248 1.42 2.64 -9.91
N ASP A 249 0.76 3.13 -8.86
CA ASP A 249 1.30 4.02 -7.85
C ASP A 249 0.60 3.75 -6.50
N ALA A 250 0.95 4.49 -5.44
CA ALA A 250 0.35 4.35 -4.13
C ALA A 250 -0.60 5.51 -3.77
N ARG A 251 -1.23 6.16 -4.75
CA ARG A 251 -2.28 7.15 -4.50
C ARG A 251 -3.56 6.45 -4.03
N LEU A 252 -4.33 7.11 -3.17
CA LEU A 252 -5.56 6.50 -2.63
C LEU A 252 -6.51 6.05 -3.74
N ALA A 253 -6.70 6.88 -4.77
CA ALA A 253 -7.55 6.54 -5.91
C ALA A 253 -7.10 5.24 -6.63
N SER A 254 -5.80 5.05 -6.86
CA SER A 254 -5.27 3.82 -7.47
C SER A 254 -5.48 2.59 -6.58
N VAL A 255 -5.33 2.78 -5.27
CA VAL A 255 -5.52 1.69 -4.30
C VAL A 255 -6.99 1.32 -4.17
N GLU A 256 -7.90 2.28 -4.06
CA GLU A 256 -9.34 2.00 -3.95
C GLU A 256 -9.89 1.32 -5.21
N GLU A 257 -9.44 1.73 -6.40
CA GLU A 257 -9.82 1.07 -7.65
C GLU A 257 -9.32 -0.38 -7.69
N ALA A 258 -8.03 -0.59 -7.45
CA ALA A 258 -7.42 -1.91 -7.57
C ALA A 258 -7.84 -2.89 -6.45
N ILE A 259 -8.08 -2.40 -5.24
CA ILE A 259 -8.29 -3.20 -4.04
C ILE A 259 -9.76 -3.23 -3.62
N ALA A 260 -10.41 -2.06 -3.55
CA ALA A 260 -11.81 -1.96 -3.15
C ALA A 260 -12.78 -2.01 -4.34
N GLY A 261 -12.30 -1.91 -5.58
CA GLY A 261 -13.11 -1.92 -6.80
C GLY A 261 -13.93 -0.66 -6.98
N VAL A 262 -13.53 0.44 -6.36
CA VAL A 262 -14.20 1.73 -6.43
C VAL A 262 -13.57 2.57 -7.54
N ILE A 263 -14.37 2.98 -8.50
CA ILE A 263 -13.94 3.87 -9.60
C ILE A 263 -14.56 5.24 -9.35
N ARG A 264 -13.73 6.27 -9.27
CA ARG A 264 -14.19 7.65 -9.15
C ARG A 264 -14.66 8.13 -10.52
N SER A 265 -15.85 8.74 -10.56
CA SER A 265 -16.35 9.47 -11.73
C SER A 265 -16.29 10.96 -11.40
N ASP A 266 -15.76 11.76 -12.32
CA ASP A 266 -15.71 13.22 -12.22
C ASP A 266 -15.06 13.75 -10.94
N ASP A 267 -13.96 13.09 -10.51
CA ASP A 267 -13.24 13.50 -9.31
C ASP A 267 -12.44 14.79 -9.53
N LEU A 268 -12.43 15.63 -8.50
CA LEU A 268 -11.67 16.89 -8.53
C LEU A 268 -10.18 16.58 -8.29
N PRO A 269 -9.26 17.03 -9.17
CA PRO A 269 -7.83 16.89 -8.89
C PRO A 269 -7.46 17.58 -7.57
N GLY A 270 -6.78 16.87 -6.67
CA GLY A 270 -6.40 17.40 -5.35
C GLY A 270 -5.65 18.73 -5.39
N ALA A 271 -4.82 18.94 -6.44
CA ALA A 271 -4.10 20.20 -6.65
C ALA A 271 -5.04 21.40 -6.91
N ALA A 272 -6.28 21.19 -7.34
CA ALA A 272 -7.25 22.26 -7.58
C ALA A 272 -8.07 22.63 -6.32
N ILE A 273 -8.00 21.83 -5.27
CA ILE A 273 -8.81 22.01 -4.06
C ILE A 273 -8.51 23.32 -3.33
N PRO A 274 -7.24 23.73 -3.10
CA PRO A 274 -6.93 25.00 -2.46
C PRO A 274 -7.53 26.21 -3.21
N ASP A 275 -7.43 26.20 -4.55
CA ASP A 275 -7.98 27.29 -5.39
C ASP A 275 -9.50 27.40 -5.31
N ARG A 276 -10.21 26.27 -5.15
CA ARG A 276 -11.66 26.25 -4.93
C ARG A 276 -12.04 26.95 -3.61
N TYR A 277 -11.30 26.64 -2.53
CA TYR A 277 -11.54 27.30 -1.24
C TYR A 277 -11.24 28.81 -1.29
N PHE A 278 -10.11 29.22 -1.84
CA PHE A 278 -9.81 30.65 -2.00
C PHE A 278 -10.80 31.38 -2.92
N SER A 279 -11.32 30.69 -3.93
CA SER A 279 -12.36 31.25 -4.80
C SER A 279 -13.71 31.42 -4.07
N TRP A 280 -14.06 30.46 -3.21
CA TRP A 280 -15.18 30.60 -2.28
C TRP A 280 -15.00 31.83 -1.38
N LEU A 281 -13.86 31.98 -0.72
CA LEU A 281 -13.59 33.11 0.17
C LEU A 281 -13.70 34.48 -0.55
N ARG A 282 -13.33 34.53 -1.83
CA ARG A 282 -13.41 35.77 -2.62
C ARG A 282 -14.79 36.07 -3.19
N SER A 283 -15.57 35.05 -3.48
CA SER A 283 -16.82 35.21 -4.27
C SER A 283 -18.09 34.91 -3.49
N GLY A 284 -18.00 34.19 -2.36
CA GLY A 284 -19.18 33.70 -1.66
C GLY A 284 -20.00 32.66 -2.42
N ARG A 285 -19.42 32.02 -3.47
CA ARG A 285 -20.09 31.02 -4.31
C ARG A 285 -19.95 29.61 -3.72
N PRO A 286 -20.99 29.04 -3.10
CA PRO A 286 -20.90 27.75 -2.40
C PRO A 286 -20.73 26.56 -3.36
N ASP A 287 -21.17 26.67 -4.62
CA ASP A 287 -21.03 25.62 -5.65
C ASP A 287 -19.58 25.18 -5.85
N LEU A 288 -18.62 26.08 -5.62
CA LEU A 288 -17.20 25.78 -5.71
C LEU A 288 -16.71 24.72 -4.72
N LEU A 289 -17.41 24.55 -3.59
CA LEU A 289 -17.03 23.62 -2.52
C LEU A 289 -17.79 22.29 -2.55
N VAL A 290 -18.84 22.17 -3.36
CA VAL A 290 -19.62 20.93 -3.49
C VAL A 290 -18.74 19.74 -3.89
N ASP A 291 -17.90 19.93 -4.90
CA ASP A 291 -17.00 18.88 -5.39
C ASP A 291 -15.88 18.56 -4.38
N VAL A 292 -15.41 19.57 -3.65
CA VAL A 292 -14.39 19.39 -2.59
C VAL A 292 -14.94 18.54 -1.44
N VAL A 293 -16.16 18.82 -0.98
CA VAL A 293 -16.83 18.03 0.06
C VAL A 293 -17.09 16.61 -0.43
N ARG A 294 -17.48 16.43 -1.71
CA ARG A 294 -17.65 15.10 -2.31
C ARG A 294 -16.32 14.33 -2.35
N HIS A 295 -15.22 14.97 -2.74
CA HIS A 295 -13.87 14.37 -2.79
C HIS A 295 -13.45 13.86 -1.41
N ASN A 296 -13.42 14.72 -0.41
CA ASN A 296 -13.05 14.34 0.97
C ASN A 296 -13.97 13.25 1.54
N ARG A 297 -15.30 13.30 1.29
CA ARG A 297 -16.22 12.22 1.69
C ARG A 297 -15.81 10.90 1.06
N GLN A 298 -15.44 10.89 -0.22
CA GLN A 298 -15.00 9.68 -0.91
C GLN A 298 -13.73 9.14 -0.27
N ASP A 299 -12.77 9.99 0.08
CA ASP A 299 -11.53 9.57 0.74
C ASP A 299 -11.81 8.88 2.07
N ILE A 300 -12.67 9.46 2.92
CA ILE A 300 -13.09 8.85 4.19
C ILE A 300 -13.77 7.48 3.98
N VAL A 301 -14.65 7.38 2.99
CA VAL A 301 -15.33 6.11 2.67
C VAL A 301 -14.33 5.08 2.16
N SER A 302 -13.35 5.49 1.34
CA SER A 302 -12.30 4.61 0.84
C SER A 302 -11.42 4.07 1.95
N LEU A 303 -11.08 4.88 2.97
CA LEU A 303 -10.37 4.38 4.16
C LEU A 303 -11.16 3.25 4.85
N ALA A 304 -12.47 3.43 5.05
CA ALA A 304 -13.32 2.42 5.67
C ALA A 304 -13.39 1.13 4.82
N LEU A 305 -13.51 1.25 3.49
CA LEU A 305 -13.57 0.11 2.58
C LEU A 305 -12.24 -0.66 2.55
N LEU A 306 -11.10 0.04 2.50
CA LEU A 306 -9.78 -0.59 2.53
C LEU A 306 -9.54 -1.30 3.86
N LEU A 307 -9.98 -0.70 4.97
CA LEU A 307 -9.92 -1.34 6.29
C LEU A 307 -10.73 -2.63 6.33
N ARG A 308 -11.93 -2.65 5.70
CA ARG A 308 -12.74 -3.86 5.56
C ARG A 308 -12.06 -4.93 4.72
N VAL A 309 -11.40 -4.55 3.61
CA VAL A 309 -10.64 -5.52 2.79
C VAL A 309 -9.51 -6.16 3.60
N LEU A 310 -8.80 -5.37 4.40
CA LEU A 310 -7.76 -5.90 5.29
C LEU A 310 -8.36 -6.90 6.28
N ASN A 311 -9.41 -6.50 7.00
CA ASN A 311 -10.00 -7.28 8.07
C ASN A 311 -10.71 -8.54 7.57
N ASP A 312 -11.48 -8.44 6.49
CA ASP A 312 -12.42 -9.49 6.08
C ASP A 312 -11.84 -10.45 5.04
N GLU A 313 -10.85 -10.00 4.28
CA GLU A 313 -10.33 -10.76 3.14
C GLU A 313 -8.86 -11.15 3.33
N LEU A 314 -7.97 -10.19 3.51
CA LEU A 314 -6.53 -10.44 3.54
C LEU A 314 -6.09 -11.22 4.79
N LEU A 315 -6.46 -10.75 5.97
CA LEU A 315 -6.04 -11.37 7.23
C LEU A 315 -6.67 -12.75 7.45
N PRO A 316 -7.98 -12.98 7.17
CA PRO A 316 -8.56 -14.31 7.20
C PRO A 316 -7.98 -15.27 6.17
N ALA A 317 -7.63 -14.80 4.98
CA ALA A 317 -6.97 -15.62 3.97
C ALA A 317 -5.65 -16.21 4.50
N ARG A 318 -4.86 -15.42 5.23
CA ARG A 318 -3.64 -15.91 5.91
C ARG A 318 -3.95 -16.96 6.98
N ALA A 319 -4.93 -16.68 7.85
CA ALA A 319 -5.23 -17.54 9.00
C ALA A 319 -5.72 -18.94 8.60
N ARG A 320 -6.46 -19.06 7.49
CA ARG A 320 -6.97 -20.34 6.99
C ARG A 320 -5.86 -21.30 6.59
N TRP A 321 -4.79 -20.79 5.99
CA TRP A 321 -3.68 -21.61 5.51
C TRP A 321 -2.74 -22.07 6.63
N GLY A 322 -2.49 -21.22 7.63
CA GLY A 322 -1.72 -21.59 8.82
C GLY A 322 -2.36 -22.67 9.68
N ALA A 323 -3.65 -22.94 9.51
CA ALA A 323 -4.42 -23.96 10.25
C ALA A 323 -4.62 -25.27 9.48
N GLY A 324 -4.01 -25.45 8.30
CA GLY A 324 -4.20 -26.66 7.46
C GLY A 324 -5.63 -26.82 6.95
N ARG A 325 -6.43 -25.77 6.95
CA ARG A 325 -7.79 -25.76 6.41
C ARG A 325 -7.69 -25.41 4.93
N GLY A 326 -8.09 -26.34 4.07
CA GLY A 326 -8.12 -26.18 2.62
C GLY A 326 -8.87 -24.94 2.12
N PRO A 327 -8.98 -24.74 0.80
CA PRO A 327 -9.60 -23.57 0.21
C PRO A 327 -10.99 -23.32 0.82
N GLY A 328 -11.23 -22.08 1.20
CA GLY A 328 -12.52 -21.65 1.75
C GLY A 328 -13.62 -21.63 0.68
N PRO A 329 -14.87 -21.31 1.04
CA PRO A 329 -15.96 -21.25 0.09
C PRO A 329 -15.58 -20.32 -1.08
N SER A 330 -15.80 -20.84 -2.30
CA SER A 330 -15.50 -20.19 -3.58
C SER A 330 -15.96 -18.72 -3.57
N GLY A 331 -15.01 -17.79 -3.68
CA GLY A 331 -15.27 -16.35 -3.80
C GLY A 331 -14.32 -15.45 -3.01
N VAL A 332 -13.83 -15.84 -1.83
CA VAL A 332 -12.87 -15.05 -1.06
C VAL A 332 -11.42 -15.30 -1.54
N ASP A 333 -11.15 -16.52 -2.02
CA ASP A 333 -9.82 -16.91 -2.48
C ASP A 333 -9.40 -16.26 -3.81
N GLU A 334 -10.34 -15.74 -4.60
CA GLU A 334 -10.06 -15.07 -5.88
C GLU A 334 -9.68 -13.58 -5.70
N VAL A 335 -10.02 -12.97 -4.59
CA VAL A 335 -9.77 -11.53 -4.32
C VAL A 335 -8.34 -11.30 -3.83
N VAL A 336 -7.81 -12.20 -3.00
CA VAL A 336 -6.46 -12.11 -2.44
C VAL A 336 -5.46 -12.78 -3.37
N GLN A 337 -4.59 -11.97 -3.97
CA GLN A 337 -3.56 -12.46 -4.89
C GLN A 337 -2.35 -13.04 -4.14
N PRO A 338 -1.61 -14.00 -4.74
CA PRO A 338 -0.36 -14.52 -4.16
C PRO A 338 0.64 -13.41 -3.78
N GLY A 339 0.72 -12.36 -4.60
CA GLY A 339 1.56 -11.21 -4.33
C GLY A 339 1.17 -10.40 -3.10
N ASP A 340 -0.13 -10.34 -2.74
CA ASP A 340 -0.63 -9.69 -1.51
C ASP A 340 -0.12 -10.43 -0.27
N LEU A 341 -0.25 -11.77 -0.28
CA LEU A 341 0.26 -12.62 0.77
C LEU A 341 1.79 -12.53 0.90
N ALA A 342 2.50 -12.51 -0.22
CA ALA A 342 3.94 -12.30 -0.21
C ALA A 342 4.33 -10.92 0.37
N GLY A 343 3.58 -9.87 0.03
CA GLY A 343 3.73 -8.53 0.60
C GLY A 343 3.52 -8.51 2.11
N LEU A 344 2.44 -9.12 2.58
CA LEU A 344 2.12 -9.27 3.98
C LEU A 344 3.21 -10.10 4.72
N GLY A 345 3.68 -11.20 4.12
CA GLY A 345 4.78 -12.00 4.64
C GLY A 345 6.07 -11.19 4.83
N ARG A 346 6.42 -10.33 3.86
CA ARG A 346 7.57 -9.41 4.01
C ARG A 346 7.37 -8.41 5.15
N ALA A 347 6.15 -7.93 5.34
CA ALA A 347 5.82 -7.04 6.46
C ALA A 347 5.99 -7.76 7.80
N TYR A 348 5.46 -8.97 7.97
CA TYR A 348 5.69 -9.78 9.17
C TYR A 348 7.17 -10.05 9.42
N ALA A 349 7.94 -10.42 8.38
CA ALA A 349 9.37 -10.70 8.50
C ALA A 349 10.18 -9.49 8.99
N ARG A 350 9.82 -8.27 8.59
CA ARG A 350 10.42 -7.02 9.11
C ARG A 350 10.16 -6.82 10.60
N HIS A 351 9.00 -7.22 11.07
CA HIS A 351 8.60 -7.16 12.48
C HIS A 351 9.01 -8.42 13.28
N ARG A 352 9.88 -9.29 12.70
CA ARG A 352 10.39 -10.52 13.30
C ARG A 352 9.30 -11.56 13.66
N ARG A 353 8.12 -11.41 13.13
CA ARG A 353 7.03 -12.40 13.23
C ARG A 353 7.24 -13.46 12.15
N HIS A 354 8.26 -14.31 12.34
CA HIS A 354 8.73 -15.22 11.31
C HIS A 354 7.77 -16.36 10.99
N ASP A 355 7.04 -16.87 11.99
CA ASP A 355 6.02 -17.93 11.79
C ASP A 355 4.87 -17.40 10.91
N ASP A 356 4.41 -16.18 11.19
CA ASP A 356 3.38 -15.53 10.39
C ASP A 356 3.86 -15.26 8.95
N ALA A 357 5.11 -14.82 8.80
CA ALA A 357 5.71 -14.59 7.49
C ALA A 357 5.82 -15.89 6.68
N LEU A 358 6.23 -16.98 7.34
CA LEU A 358 6.33 -18.29 6.71
C LEU A 358 4.97 -18.78 6.22
N GLY A 359 3.92 -18.69 7.05
CA GLY A 359 2.56 -19.05 6.67
C GLY A 359 2.05 -18.24 5.47
N CYS A 360 2.37 -16.93 5.42
CA CYS A 360 2.04 -16.09 4.25
C CYS A 360 2.74 -16.56 2.97
N TYR A 361 4.03 -16.91 3.03
CA TYR A 361 4.75 -17.38 1.84
C TYR A 361 4.27 -18.75 1.39
N GLU A 362 3.95 -19.66 2.31
CA GLU A 362 3.39 -20.97 1.98
C GLU A 362 2.02 -20.81 1.32
N ALA A 363 1.13 -20.00 1.89
CA ALA A 363 -0.16 -19.68 1.29
C ALA A 363 -0.02 -19.00 -0.09
N ALA A 364 0.99 -18.15 -0.27
CA ALA A 364 1.26 -17.54 -1.57
C ALA A 364 1.72 -18.57 -2.62
N LEU A 365 2.64 -19.48 -2.24
CA LEU A 365 3.16 -20.52 -3.13
C LEU A 365 2.05 -21.50 -3.58
N GLU A 366 1.15 -21.87 -2.68
CA GLU A 366 0.03 -22.76 -2.98
C GLU A 366 -0.99 -22.15 -3.96
N ARG A 367 -1.10 -20.81 -3.99
CA ARG A 367 -2.00 -20.07 -4.88
C ARG A 367 -1.35 -19.64 -6.20
N LEU A 368 -0.04 -19.84 -6.34
CA LEU A 368 0.64 -19.52 -7.58
C LEU A 368 0.19 -20.45 -8.70
N ALA A 369 -0.21 -19.84 -9.80
CA ALA A 369 -0.56 -20.52 -11.03
C ALA A 369 0.41 -20.05 -12.14
N PRO A 370 0.54 -20.78 -13.27
CA PRO A 370 1.50 -20.47 -14.34
C PRO A 370 1.42 -19.03 -14.88
N TRP A 371 0.23 -18.43 -14.85
CA TRP A 371 0.01 -17.05 -15.33
C TRP A 371 0.50 -15.94 -14.38
N HIS A 372 0.86 -16.25 -13.13
CA HIS A 372 1.40 -15.25 -12.18
C HIS A 372 2.87 -14.87 -12.50
N GLY A 373 3.48 -15.59 -13.42
CA GLY A 373 4.86 -15.35 -13.82
C GLY A 373 5.89 -15.95 -12.85
N ARG A 374 6.96 -16.48 -13.45
CA ARG A 374 8.05 -17.15 -12.75
C ARG A 374 8.78 -16.25 -11.76
N ASP A 375 8.87 -14.98 -12.07
CA ASP A 375 9.56 -13.99 -11.23
C ASP A 375 8.90 -13.83 -9.85
N LEU A 376 7.57 -13.79 -9.78
CA LEU A 376 6.87 -13.78 -8.50
C LEU A 376 7.10 -15.08 -7.71
N GLN A 377 7.03 -16.23 -8.38
CA GLN A 377 7.28 -17.54 -7.78
C GLN A 377 8.67 -17.60 -7.14
N ASP A 378 9.70 -17.25 -7.89
CA ASP A 378 11.09 -17.25 -7.42
C ASP A 378 11.27 -16.32 -6.21
N ARG A 379 10.71 -15.12 -6.26
CA ARG A 379 10.81 -14.16 -5.14
C ARG A 379 10.14 -14.70 -3.89
N VAL A 380 8.95 -15.27 -3.99
CA VAL A 380 8.22 -15.82 -2.84
C VAL A 380 8.97 -17.02 -2.26
N ALA A 381 9.46 -17.93 -3.10
CA ALA A 381 10.25 -19.08 -2.67
C ALA A 381 11.57 -18.66 -2.00
N ALA A 382 12.24 -17.64 -2.53
CA ALA A 382 13.45 -17.07 -1.94
C ALA A 382 13.17 -16.38 -0.59
N ASP A 383 12.07 -15.64 -0.47
CA ASP A 383 11.65 -14.99 0.79
C ASP A 383 11.31 -16.04 1.85
N ARG A 384 10.62 -17.13 1.48
CA ARG A 384 10.40 -18.29 2.34
C ARG A 384 11.72 -18.90 2.85
N ALA A 385 12.67 -19.14 1.95
CA ALA A 385 13.97 -19.69 2.30
C ALA A 385 14.76 -18.77 3.26
N ARG A 386 14.70 -17.45 3.05
CA ARG A 386 15.32 -16.47 3.96
C ARG A 386 14.71 -16.51 5.36
N VAL A 387 13.39 -16.63 5.45
CA VAL A 387 12.70 -16.69 6.76
C VAL A 387 13.04 -17.99 7.48
N LEU A 388 13.02 -19.13 6.81
CA LEU A 388 13.45 -20.42 7.38
C LEU A 388 14.87 -20.34 7.97
N ALA A 389 15.80 -19.69 7.25
CA ALA A 389 17.16 -19.48 7.73
C ALA A 389 17.21 -18.60 8.99
N ARG A 390 16.38 -17.54 9.08
CA ARG A 390 16.28 -16.67 10.27
C ARG A 390 15.67 -17.38 11.47
N MET A 391 14.77 -18.35 11.25
CA MET A 391 14.19 -19.22 12.27
C MET A 391 15.16 -20.30 12.76
N GLY A 392 16.36 -20.38 12.17
CA GLY A 392 17.32 -21.45 12.50
C GLY A 392 17.03 -22.78 11.82
N ARG A 393 15.98 -22.90 10.99
CA ARG A 393 15.59 -24.09 10.21
C ARG A 393 16.50 -24.25 8.99
N LYS A 394 17.81 -24.39 9.25
CA LYS A 394 18.87 -24.30 8.21
C LYS A 394 18.76 -25.37 7.13
N ALA A 395 18.40 -26.61 7.50
CA ALA A 395 18.24 -27.69 6.55
C ALA A 395 17.10 -27.45 5.58
N GLU A 396 15.96 -26.99 6.09
CA GLU A 396 14.79 -26.64 5.29
C GLU A 396 15.05 -25.42 4.39
N ALA A 397 15.77 -24.42 4.92
CA ALA A 397 16.21 -23.28 4.12
C ALA A 397 17.13 -23.70 2.97
N ALA A 398 18.03 -24.65 3.22
CA ALA A 398 18.93 -25.19 2.18
C ALA A 398 18.14 -25.91 1.07
N GLY A 399 17.18 -26.75 1.43
CA GLY A 399 16.29 -27.42 0.46
C GLY A 399 15.44 -26.44 -0.34
N ALA A 400 14.90 -25.40 0.34
CA ALA A 400 14.13 -24.35 -0.33
C ALA A 400 14.99 -23.55 -1.34
N TRP A 401 16.24 -23.21 -0.99
CA TRP A 401 17.16 -22.57 -1.90
C TRP A 401 17.56 -23.48 -3.08
N GLU A 402 17.73 -24.77 -2.83
CA GLU A 402 18.04 -25.74 -3.88
C GLU A 402 16.90 -25.85 -4.90
N ALA A 403 15.65 -25.83 -4.44
CA ALA A 403 14.49 -25.82 -5.32
C ALA A 403 14.48 -24.56 -6.22
N VAL A 404 14.70 -23.36 -5.66
CA VAL A 404 14.81 -22.10 -6.45
C VAL A 404 15.98 -22.18 -7.45
N ALA A 405 17.10 -22.77 -7.05
CA ALA A 405 18.28 -22.89 -7.91
C ALA A 405 18.04 -23.83 -9.11
N LEU A 406 17.33 -24.94 -8.88
CA LEU A 406 17.02 -25.94 -9.90
C LEU A 406 15.94 -25.48 -10.87
N ASP A 407 15.01 -24.62 -10.42
CA ASP A 407 13.97 -24.04 -11.27
C ASP A 407 14.54 -23.14 -12.37
N GLY A 408 15.75 -22.60 -12.20
CA GLY A 408 16.50 -21.89 -13.25
C GLY A 408 15.97 -20.50 -13.58
N GLY A 409 15.17 -19.89 -12.71
CA GLY A 409 14.60 -18.56 -12.88
C GLY A 409 15.60 -17.43 -12.60
N PRO A 410 15.12 -16.16 -12.54
CA PRO A 410 15.97 -14.98 -12.35
C PRO A 410 16.85 -15.02 -11.10
N LEU A 411 16.41 -15.70 -10.05
CA LEU A 411 17.14 -15.83 -8.79
C LEU A 411 18.04 -17.06 -8.69
N ALA A 412 18.12 -17.89 -9.75
CA ALA A 412 18.86 -19.15 -9.70
C ALA A 412 20.36 -18.98 -9.34
N ALA A 413 21.03 -17.96 -9.88
CA ALA A 413 22.44 -17.68 -9.56
C ALA A 413 22.61 -17.34 -8.06
N LEU A 414 21.75 -16.49 -7.51
CA LEU A 414 21.72 -16.16 -6.09
C LEU A 414 21.42 -17.41 -5.24
N ALA A 415 20.47 -18.23 -5.68
CA ALA A 415 20.05 -19.45 -4.98
C ALA A 415 21.22 -20.46 -4.92
N TRP A 416 21.95 -20.69 -6.03
CA TRP A 416 23.14 -21.53 -6.03
C TRP A 416 24.23 -21.03 -5.06
N ILE A 417 24.36 -19.72 -4.86
CA ILE A 417 25.25 -19.17 -3.82
C ILE A 417 24.80 -19.61 -2.42
N GLN A 418 23.50 -19.57 -2.14
CA GLN A 418 22.97 -19.99 -0.84
C GLN A 418 23.13 -21.51 -0.65
N VAL A 419 22.90 -22.30 -1.70
CA VAL A 419 23.17 -23.74 -1.69
C VAL A 419 24.65 -24.00 -1.40
N ALA A 420 25.58 -23.27 -2.07
CA ALA A 420 27.01 -23.41 -1.79
C ALA A 420 27.35 -23.11 -0.32
N LYS A 421 26.72 -22.06 0.29
CA LYS A 421 26.87 -21.77 1.70
C LYS A 421 26.38 -22.89 2.60
N ALA A 422 25.23 -23.48 2.29
CA ALA A 422 24.68 -24.62 3.03
C ALA A 422 25.59 -25.85 2.94
N ARG A 423 26.02 -26.23 1.73
CA ARG A 423 26.92 -27.35 1.50
C ARG A 423 28.25 -27.20 2.25
N GLU A 424 28.79 -25.97 2.29
CA GLU A 424 30.03 -25.69 2.99
C GLU A 424 29.88 -25.72 4.52
N HIS A 425 28.88 -25.07 5.06
CA HIS A 425 28.78 -24.82 6.51
C HIS A 425 27.88 -25.80 7.26
N LEU A 426 26.81 -26.32 6.62
CA LEU A 426 25.88 -27.27 7.20
C LEU A 426 26.34 -28.70 6.92
N ASP A 427 26.57 -29.05 5.67
CA ASP A 427 26.95 -30.41 5.25
C ASP A 427 28.46 -30.67 5.46
N ARG A 428 29.27 -29.60 5.60
CA ARG A 428 30.73 -29.66 5.69
C ARG A 428 31.38 -30.34 4.48
N ASP A 429 30.75 -30.20 3.30
CA ASP A 429 31.22 -30.78 2.04
C ASP A 429 31.70 -29.65 1.10
N PRO A 430 32.99 -29.31 1.14
CA PRO A 430 33.54 -28.24 0.30
C PRO A 430 33.56 -28.61 -1.20
N ARG A 431 33.51 -29.89 -1.57
CA ARG A 431 33.45 -30.30 -2.99
C ARG A 431 32.09 -30.01 -3.59
N ARG A 432 31.00 -30.40 -2.90
CA ARG A 432 29.64 -30.06 -3.31
C ARG A 432 29.39 -28.54 -3.24
N ALA A 433 30.01 -27.87 -2.29
CA ALA A 433 29.94 -26.40 -2.22
C ALA A 433 30.59 -25.73 -3.40
N LEU A 434 31.76 -26.28 -3.89
CA LEU A 434 32.44 -25.77 -5.10
C LEU A 434 31.58 -26.00 -6.35
N ASP A 435 30.98 -27.17 -6.52
CA ASP A 435 30.08 -27.47 -7.64
C ASP A 435 28.92 -26.45 -7.71
N ALA A 436 28.26 -26.20 -6.57
CA ALA A 436 27.18 -25.22 -6.49
C ALA A 436 27.66 -23.80 -6.83
N ALA A 437 28.85 -23.40 -6.34
CA ALA A 437 29.42 -22.08 -6.65
C ALA A 437 29.78 -21.93 -8.14
N GLN A 438 30.22 -23.00 -8.79
CA GLN A 438 30.51 -23.01 -10.23
C GLN A 438 29.25 -22.90 -11.09
N ARG A 439 28.14 -23.52 -10.65
CA ARG A 439 26.81 -23.32 -11.28
C ARG A 439 26.35 -21.86 -11.19
N ALA A 440 26.53 -21.24 -10.01
CA ALA A 440 26.24 -19.81 -9.83
C ALA A 440 27.11 -18.95 -10.77
N GLU A 441 28.41 -19.24 -10.89
CA GLU A 441 29.32 -18.55 -11.80
C GLU A 441 28.88 -18.64 -13.27
N ALA A 442 28.50 -19.84 -13.73
CA ALA A 442 28.03 -20.03 -15.08
C ALA A 442 26.77 -19.22 -15.40
N LEU A 443 25.80 -19.18 -14.46
CA LEU A 443 24.58 -18.39 -14.61
C LEU A 443 24.86 -16.88 -14.60
N ALA A 444 25.76 -16.42 -13.72
CA ALA A 444 26.14 -14.99 -13.65
C ALA A 444 26.89 -14.57 -14.92
N ALA A 445 27.78 -15.43 -15.45
CA ALA A 445 28.48 -15.19 -16.70
C ALA A 445 27.51 -15.13 -17.90
N ARG A 446 26.51 -16.01 -17.91
CA ARG A 446 25.45 -15.99 -18.93
C ARG A 446 24.64 -14.70 -18.86
N ALA A 447 24.20 -14.29 -17.68
CA ALA A 447 23.45 -13.03 -17.48
C ALA A 447 24.24 -11.81 -17.98
N ARG A 448 25.56 -11.76 -17.71
CA ARG A 448 26.45 -10.71 -18.22
C ARG A 448 26.53 -10.70 -19.76
N LEU A 449 26.55 -11.85 -20.41
CA LEU A 449 26.56 -11.93 -21.88
C LEU A 449 25.28 -11.38 -22.51
N PHE A 450 24.14 -11.47 -21.78
CA PHE A 450 22.86 -10.89 -22.18
C PHE A 450 22.66 -9.44 -21.75
N GLY A 451 23.71 -8.77 -21.25
CA GLY A 451 23.63 -7.37 -20.83
C GLY A 451 22.93 -7.13 -19.48
N MET A 452 22.72 -8.18 -18.69
CA MET A 452 22.06 -8.13 -17.37
C MET A 452 23.02 -8.56 -16.24
N PRO A 453 24.17 -7.87 -16.03
CA PRO A 453 25.14 -8.26 -15.02
C PRO A 453 24.63 -7.91 -13.62
N ASP A 454 24.69 -8.87 -12.68
CA ASP A 454 24.52 -8.63 -11.26
C ASP A 454 25.90 -8.60 -10.58
N ARG A 455 26.42 -7.39 -10.38
CA ARG A 455 27.75 -7.16 -9.78
C ARG A 455 27.85 -7.69 -8.34
N ILE A 456 26.72 -7.79 -7.61
CA ILE A 456 26.71 -8.30 -6.23
C ILE A 456 26.87 -9.82 -6.27
N VAL A 457 26.09 -10.50 -7.12
CA VAL A 457 26.18 -11.94 -7.33
C VAL A 457 27.56 -12.31 -7.84
N GLU A 458 28.09 -11.66 -8.88
CA GLU A 458 29.41 -11.94 -9.46
C GLU A 458 30.53 -11.82 -8.41
N ARG A 459 30.48 -10.77 -7.58
CA ARG A 459 31.46 -10.57 -6.52
C ARG A 459 31.40 -11.64 -5.41
N ASP A 460 30.18 -12.04 -4.99
CA ASP A 460 30.01 -13.08 -3.95
C ASP A 460 30.46 -14.44 -4.47
N VAL A 461 30.12 -14.80 -5.70
CA VAL A 461 30.56 -16.02 -6.39
C VAL A 461 32.08 -16.06 -6.47
N GLY A 462 32.73 -15.00 -6.99
CA GLY A 462 34.18 -14.95 -7.14
C GLY A 462 34.94 -15.15 -5.84
N ARG A 463 34.52 -14.46 -4.77
CA ARG A 463 35.14 -14.64 -3.43
C ARG A 463 34.98 -16.06 -2.91
N ARG A 464 33.82 -16.67 -3.14
CA ARG A 464 33.51 -18.03 -2.68
C ARG A 464 34.32 -19.06 -3.41
N LEU A 465 34.44 -18.95 -4.71
CA LEU A 465 35.26 -19.88 -5.53
C LEU A 465 36.73 -19.85 -5.13
N VAL A 466 37.31 -18.66 -4.94
CA VAL A 466 38.68 -18.54 -4.45
C VAL A 466 38.86 -19.23 -3.11
N ARG A 467 37.93 -19.01 -2.16
CA ARG A 467 38.00 -19.60 -0.82
C ARG A 467 37.86 -21.12 -0.86
N LEU A 468 36.89 -21.64 -1.60
CA LEU A 468 36.62 -23.08 -1.66
C LEU A 468 37.76 -23.85 -2.36
N ARG A 469 38.32 -23.26 -3.44
CA ARG A 469 39.51 -23.85 -4.12
C ARG A 469 40.71 -23.92 -3.15
N ARG A 470 40.96 -22.87 -2.37
CA ARG A 470 42.02 -22.87 -1.35
C ARG A 470 41.78 -23.91 -0.25
N LEU A 471 40.54 -24.02 0.23
CA LEU A 471 40.15 -25.00 1.25
C LEU A 471 40.39 -26.43 0.77
N LEU A 472 40.01 -26.75 -0.46
CA LEU A 472 40.22 -28.07 -1.07
C LEU A 472 41.68 -28.38 -1.29
N ALA A 473 42.49 -27.43 -1.77
CA ALA A 473 43.93 -27.62 -1.93
C ALA A 473 44.59 -27.98 -0.60
N THR A 474 44.22 -27.29 0.49
CA THR A 474 44.73 -27.61 1.85
C THR A 474 44.27 -28.99 2.35
N HIS A 475 43.07 -29.41 2.01
CA HIS A 475 42.54 -30.73 2.36
C HIS A 475 43.25 -31.85 1.58
N ASP A 476 43.47 -31.64 0.27
CA ASP A 476 44.16 -32.62 -0.55
C ASP A 476 45.63 -32.78 -0.17
N GLU A 477 46.30 -31.67 0.22
CA GLU A 477 47.65 -31.68 0.76
C GLU A 477 47.76 -32.48 2.07
N LYS A 478 46.85 -32.20 3.04
CA LYS A 478 46.78 -32.95 4.27
C LYS A 478 46.51 -34.44 4.05
N ALA A 479 45.63 -34.77 3.07
CA ALA A 479 45.32 -36.14 2.71
C ALA A 479 46.50 -36.85 2.06
N ARG A 480 47.35 -36.14 1.27
CA ARG A 480 48.62 -36.69 0.73
C ARG A 480 49.65 -36.97 1.83
N LEU A 481 49.80 -36.02 2.75
CA LEU A 481 50.76 -36.18 3.85
C LEU A 481 50.34 -37.27 4.86
N ALA A 482 49.06 -37.58 4.99
CA ALA A 482 48.53 -38.63 5.88
C ALA A 482 48.56 -40.04 5.25
N ARG A 483 48.94 -40.21 3.97
CA ARG A 483 49.11 -41.55 3.35
C ARG A 483 50.41 -42.18 3.85
N PRO A 484 50.35 -43.33 4.52
CA PRO A 484 51.58 -44.03 4.89
C PRO A 484 52.37 -44.41 3.63
N LEU A 485 53.69 -44.15 3.66
CA LEU A 485 54.60 -44.64 2.65
C LEU A 485 54.43 -46.16 2.55
N ARG A 486 53.82 -46.62 1.45
CA ARG A 486 53.82 -48.05 1.16
C ARG A 486 55.30 -48.49 1.07
N SER A 487 55.71 -49.23 2.04
CA SER A 487 57.00 -49.95 2.03
C SER A 487 57.08 -50.77 0.75
N ILE A 488 58.00 -50.40 -0.11
CA ILE A 488 58.41 -51.22 -1.24
C ILE A 488 59.31 -52.28 -0.61
N ALA A 489 58.77 -53.47 -0.40
CA ALA A 489 59.53 -54.66 -0.10
C ALA A 489 59.54 -55.50 -1.38
#